data_c16502b21811ca824928201a07aeca6d
#
_entry.id   c16502b21811ca824928201a07aeca6d
#
_cell.length_a   1.000
_cell.length_b   1.000
_cell.length_c   1.000
_cell.angle_alpha   90.00
_cell.angle_beta   90.00
_cell.angle_gamma   90.00
#
_symmetry.space_group_name_H-M   'P 1'
#
loop_
_entity.id
_entity.type
_entity.pdbx_description
1 polymer ?
#
loop_
_entity_poly.entity_id
_entity_poly.type
_entity_poly.pdbx_seq_one_letter_code
_entity_poly.pdbx_strand_id
1 'polypeptide(L)'
;FIIYWLFLWEWKFLLIGIFSFLLCWGPVKRYFPFHSHKDVPREEVLKVLTYNVMAFGYKNHTKIAPNKIIQYIANSDADIVCLQEYATAKSEKSLTASKIYDALSMYPYRSVFYQSSTKFQSFGIAVFSKYPLSNSRMVKYDSDYNGSSVHEVNIKGKKLTLINNHLESFKLDRK
;
A
#
# COMPACT_ATOMS: atom_id res chain seq x y z
N PHE A 1 -21.21 -22.87 -17.16
CA PHE A 1 -21.20 -24.32 -17.46
C PHE A 1 -22.22 -25.08 -16.59
N ILE A 2 -22.09 -25.10 -15.26
CA ILE A 2 -23.02 -25.78 -14.33
C ILE A 2 -24.48 -25.31 -14.55
N ILE A 3 -24.71 -24.00 -14.59
CA ILE A 3 -26.04 -23.38 -14.82
C ILE A 3 -26.62 -23.80 -16.15
N TYR A 4 -25.82 -23.89 -17.21
CA TYR A 4 -26.27 -24.33 -18.54
C TYR A 4 -26.81 -25.78 -18.53
N TRP A 5 -26.06 -26.70 -17.91
CA TRP A 5 -26.49 -28.11 -17.82
C TRP A 5 -27.67 -28.31 -16.86
N LEU A 6 -27.78 -27.47 -15.82
CA LEU A 6 -28.97 -27.43 -14.97
C LEU A 6 -30.20 -27.05 -15.75
N PHE A 7 -30.10 -26.06 -16.63
CA PHE A 7 -31.22 -25.59 -17.44
C PHE A 7 -31.68 -26.63 -18.49
N LEU A 8 -30.74 -27.40 -19.06
CA LEU A 8 -31.02 -28.46 -20.02
C LEU A 8 -31.45 -29.79 -19.38
N TRP A 9 -31.48 -29.84 -18.03
CA TRP A 9 -31.84 -31.03 -17.26
C TRP A 9 -30.90 -32.23 -17.51
N GLU A 10 -29.67 -32.01 -17.97
CA GLU A 10 -28.65 -33.03 -18.29
C GLU A 10 -27.78 -33.32 -17.09
N TRP A 11 -28.30 -34.11 -16.15
CA TRP A 11 -27.73 -34.37 -14.84
C TRP A 11 -26.32 -34.97 -14.87
N LYS A 12 -25.97 -35.75 -15.88
CA LYS A 12 -24.62 -36.38 -16.01
C LYS A 12 -23.55 -35.32 -16.18
N PHE A 13 -23.77 -34.34 -17.06
CA PHE A 13 -22.83 -33.23 -17.28
C PHE A 13 -22.86 -32.24 -16.15
N LEU A 14 -23.99 -32.09 -15.46
CA LEU A 14 -24.10 -31.30 -14.25
C LEU A 14 -23.20 -31.87 -13.14
N LEU A 15 -23.21 -33.21 -12.90
CA LEU A 15 -22.38 -33.85 -11.91
C LEU A 15 -20.89 -33.71 -12.22
N ILE A 16 -20.48 -33.82 -13.49
CA ILE A 16 -19.10 -33.59 -13.92
C ILE A 16 -18.68 -32.15 -13.59
N GLY A 17 -19.54 -31.18 -13.87
CA GLY A 17 -19.29 -29.77 -13.56
C GLY A 17 -19.15 -29.51 -12.08
N ILE A 18 -20.02 -30.07 -11.24
CA ILE A 18 -19.95 -29.95 -9.78
C ILE A 18 -18.66 -30.62 -9.24
N PHE A 19 -18.34 -31.81 -9.71
CA PHE A 19 -17.14 -32.53 -9.30
C PHE A 19 -15.87 -31.74 -9.65
N SER A 20 -15.78 -31.21 -10.87
CA SER A 20 -14.67 -30.34 -11.30
C SER A 20 -14.55 -29.10 -10.43
N PHE A 21 -15.68 -28.45 -10.08
CA PHE A 21 -15.69 -27.31 -9.19
C PHE A 21 -15.18 -27.66 -7.78
N LEU A 22 -15.59 -28.81 -7.24
CA LEU A 22 -15.10 -29.28 -5.93
C LEU A 22 -13.60 -29.57 -5.93
N LEU A 23 -13.08 -30.18 -7.00
CA LEU A 23 -11.63 -30.38 -7.16
C LEU A 23 -10.86 -29.05 -7.21
N CYS A 24 -11.43 -28.03 -7.82
CA CYS A 24 -10.83 -26.69 -7.92
C CYS A 24 -11.10 -25.82 -6.68
N TRP A 25 -11.81 -26.31 -5.67
CA TRP A 25 -12.22 -25.51 -4.51
C TRP A 25 -11.04 -24.91 -3.73
N GLY A 26 -9.93 -25.64 -3.62
CA GLY A 26 -8.71 -25.15 -2.99
C GLY A 26 -8.15 -23.89 -3.66
N PRO A 27 -7.83 -23.93 -4.96
CA PRO A 27 -7.49 -22.74 -5.77
C PRO A 27 -8.53 -21.63 -5.67
N VAL A 28 -9.84 -21.95 -5.81
CA VAL A 28 -10.90 -20.96 -5.73
C VAL A 28 -10.87 -20.18 -4.41
N LYS A 29 -10.77 -20.88 -3.27
CA LYS A 29 -10.66 -20.22 -1.96
C LYS A 29 -9.41 -19.33 -1.82
N ARG A 30 -8.33 -19.61 -2.53
CA ARG A 30 -7.11 -18.80 -2.51
C ARG A 30 -7.30 -17.48 -3.25
N TYR A 31 -8.03 -17.48 -4.37
CA TYR A 31 -8.29 -16.28 -5.17
C TYR A 31 -9.51 -15.48 -4.69
N PHE A 32 -10.50 -16.18 -4.13
CA PHE A 32 -11.72 -15.59 -3.57
C PHE A 32 -11.84 -15.99 -2.11
N PRO A 33 -11.10 -15.35 -1.21
CA PRO A 33 -11.15 -15.68 0.21
C PRO A 33 -12.50 -15.25 0.79
N PHE A 34 -13.34 -16.22 1.12
CA PHE A 34 -14.58 -15.99 1.86
C PHE A 34 -14.24 -15.82 3.35
N HIS A 35 -14.04 -14.58 3.76
CA HIS A 35 -13.85 -14.25 5.18
C HIS A 35 -15.12 -13.61 5.71
N SER A 36 -15.67 -14.14 6.79
CA SER A 36 -16.65 -13.40 7.56
C SER A 36 -15.95 -12.24 8.26
N HIS A 37 -16.48 -11.04 8.09
CA HIS A 37 -16.00 -9.89 8.85
C HIS A 37 -16.25 -10.15 10.33
N LYS A 38 -15.20 -10.11 11.14
CA LYS A 38 -15.33 -10.09 12.61
C LYS A 38 -15.14 -8.65 13.04
N ASP A 39 -16.11 -8.12 13.71
CA ASP A 39 -15.96 -6.83 14.36
C ASP A 39 -14.97 -6.97 15.51
N VAL A 40 -13.76 -6.44 15.29
CA VAL A 40 -12.71 -6.39 16.31
C VAL A 40 -12.65 -4.96 16.83
N PRO A 41 -12.65 -4.76 18.17
CA PRO A 41 -12.51 -3.43 18.76
C PRO A 41 -11.31 -2.68 18.18
N ARG A 42 -11.47 -1.37 17.93
CA ARG A 42 -10.43 -0.55 17.29
C ARG A 42 -9.11 -0.55 18.07
N GLU A 43 -9.19 -0.67 19.40
CA GLU A 43 -8.05 -0.70 20.32
C GLU A 43 -7.18 -1.96 20.17
N GLU A 44 -7.73 -3.02 19.60
CA GLU A 44 -7.07 -4.32 19.38
C GLU A 44 -6.50 -4.45 17.95
N VAL A 45 -6.79 -3.47 17.08
CA VAL A 45 -6.41 -3.52 15.67
C VAL A 45 -5.30 -2.52 15.37
N LEU A 46 -4.26 -2.98 14.68
CA LEU A 46 -3.29 -2.11 14.02
C LEU A 46 -3.72 -1.87 12.58
N LYS A 47 -4.06 -0.63 12.24
CA LYS A 47 -4.48 -0.26 10.90
C LYS A 47 -3.29 0.22 10.09
N VAL A 48 -2.92 -0.52 9.06
CA VAL A 48 -1.83 -0.19 8.15
C VAL A 48 -2.39 0.17 6.78
N LEU A 49 -2.04 1.35 6.28
CA LEU A 49 -2.32 1.77 4.91
C LEU A 49 -1.04 1.60 4.08
N THR A 50 -1.13 0.90 2.97
CA THR A 50 -0.08 0.89 1.94
C THR A 50 -0.61 1.52 0.67
N TYR A 51 0.14 2.48 0.09
CA TYR A 51 -0.34 3.26 -1.04
C TYR A 51 0.80 3.72 -1.95
N ASN A 52 0.76 3.31 -3.22
CA ASN A 52 1.59 3.92 -4.25
C ASN A 52 0.97 5.28 -4.62
N VAL A 53 1.63 6.37 -4.23
CA VAL A 53 1.08 7.73 -4.35
C VAL A 53 1.42 8.40 -5.68
N MET A 54 2.19 7.75 -6.56
CA MET A 54 2.56 8.29 -7.88
C MET A 54 2.94 9.78 -7.81
N ALA A 55 3.95 10.11 -6.98
CA ALA A 55 4.40 11.48 -6.72
C ALA A 55 3.25 12.43 -6.30
N PHE A 56 2.25 11.93 -5.56
CA PHE A 56 1.03 12.65 -5.19
C PHE A 56 0.26 13.20 -6.40
N GLY A 57 0.29 12.47 -7.51
CA GLY A 57 -0.32 12.87 -8.77
C GLY A 57 0.33 14.11 -9.38
N TYR A 58 1.58 14.43 -9.02
CA TYR A 58 2.32 15.63 -9.43
C TYR A 58 1.60 16.94 -9.10
N LYS A 59 0.74 16.94 -8.08
CA LYS A 59 -0.06 18.10 -7.65
C LYS A 59 0.46 18.67 -6.34
N ASN A 60 0.41 20.00 -6.22
CA ASN A 60 0.72 20.67 -4.95
C ASN A 60 -0.39 20.42 -3.91
N HIS A 61 -0.10 20.81 -2.67
CA HIS A 61 -1.05 20.83 -1.56
C HIS A 61 -1.12 22.23 -0.98
N THR A 62 -2.31 22.83 -0.98
CA THR A 62 -2.57 24.15 -0.40
C THR A 62 -3.90 24.14 0.35
N LYS A 63 -4.15 25.15 1.17
CA LYS A 63 -5.44 25.29 1.87
C LYS A 63 -6.62 25.46 0.91
N ILE A 64 -6.39 26.14 -0.23
CA ILE A 64 -7.44 26.42 -1.24
C ILE A 64 -7.63 25.23 -2.20
N ALA A 65 -6.52 24.55 -2.55
CA ALA A 65 -6.52 23.38 -3.44
C ALA A 65 -5.78 22.21 -2.78
N PRO A 66 -6.43 21.50 -1.85
CA PRO A 66 -5.80 20.41 -1.14
C PRO A 66 -5.60 19.19 -2.05
N ASN A 67 -4.45 18.54 -1.92
CA ASN A 67 -4.14 17.32 -2.64
C ASN A 67 -5.01 16.18 -2.13
N LYS A 68 -5.79 15.56 -3.02
CA LYS A 68 -6.76 14.51 -2.67
C LYS A 68 -6.11 13.25 -2.09
N ILE A 69 -4.88 12.91 -2.53
CA ILE A 69 -4.13 11.76 -2.00
C ILE A 69 -3.73 12.03 -0.55
N ILE A 70 -3.21 13.22 -0.26
CA ILE A 70 -2.86 13.63 1.11
C ILE A 70 -4.10 13.66 2.00
N GLN A 71 -5.22 14.20 1.52
CA GLN A 71 -6.49 14.18 2.26
C GLN A 71 -6.98 12.75 2.53
N TYR A 72 -6.89 11.87 1.56
CA TYR A 72 -7.25 10.46 1.73
C TYR A 72 -6.40 9.80 2.83
N ILE A 73 -5.08 10.01 2.81
CA ILE A 73 -4.17 9.49 3.83
C ILE A 73 -4.52 10.05 5.21
N ALA A 74 -4.71 11.36 5.32
CA ALA A 74 -5.05 12.02 6.57
C ALA A 74 -6.38 11.52 7.17
N ASN A 75 -7.37 11.24 6.32
CA ASN A 75 -8.70 10.77 6.73
C ASN A 75 -8.79 9.24 6.88
N SER A 76 -7.74 8.49 6.56
CA SER A 76 -7.76 7.02 6.59
C SER A 76 -7.85 6.44 7.99
N ASP A 77 -7.54 7.22 9.03
CA ASP A 77 -7.36 6.76 10.41
C ASP A 77 -6.37 5.58 10.53
N ALA A 78 -5.41 5.48 9.64
CA ALA A 78 -4.35 4.48 9.73
C ALA A 78 -3.41 4.79 10.92
N ASP A 79 -2.82 3.76 11.49
CA ASP A 79 -1.78 3.89 12.52
C ASP A 79 -0.40 4.00 11.90
N ILE A 80 -0.22 3.32 10.77
CA ILE A 80 1.01 3.31 9.98
C ILE A 80 0.63 3.48 8.51
N VAL A 81 1.39 4.30 7.79
CA VAL A 81 1.22 4.56 6.35
C VAL A 81 2.53 4.26 5.63
N CYS A 82 2.49 3.31 4.70
CA CYS A 82 3.59 2.93 3.84
C CYS A 82 3.36 3.50 2.44
N LEU A 83 4.22 4.40 1.99
CA LEU A 83 4.09 5.08 0.72
C LEU A 83 5.18 4.63 -0.25
N GLN A 84 4.79 4.27 -1.46
CA GLN A 84 5.65 4.01 -2.60
C GLN A 84 5.51 5.16 -3.59
N GLU A 85 6.54 5.36 -4.42
CA GLU A 85 6.64 6.51 -5.33
C GLU A 85 6.43 7.85 -4.61
N TYR A 86 6.91 7.93 -3.37
CA TYR A 86 6.90 9.15 -2.59
C TYR A 86 7.82 10.17 -3.24
N ALA A 87 7.32 11.37 -3.52
CA ALA A 87 8.12 12.41 -4.12
C ALA A 87 7.96 13.74 -3.40
N THR A 88 9.06 14.50 -3.32
CA THR A 88 9.07 15.86 -2.78
C THR A 88 9.75 16.82 -3.74
N ALA A 89 9.17 17.99 -3.93
CA ALA A 89 9.77 19.05 -4.71
C ALA A 89 10.77 19.86 -3.89
N LYS A 90 11.75 20.45 -4.57
CA LYS A 90 12.74 21.36 -3.97
C LYS A 90 12.27 22.82 -3.99
N SER A 91 11.26 23.15 -4.79
CA SER A 91 10.70 24.48 -4.91
C SER A 91 9.50 24.66 -3.99
N GLU A 92 9.45 25.76 -3.25
CA GLU A 92 8.33 26.12 -2.39
C GLU A 92 7.00 26.35 -3.15
N LYS A 93 7.06 26.58 -4.45
CA LYS A 93 5.87 26.66 -5.31
C LYS A 93 5.19 25.32 -5.56
N SER A 94 5.85 24.22 -5.21
CA SER A 94 5.41 22.85 -5.42
C SER A 94 5.24 22.10 -4.10
N LEU A 95 4.99 20.79 -4.15
CA LEU A 95 4.79 19.94 -2.98
C LEU A 95 6.13 19.60 -2.33
N THR A 96 6.54 20.37 -1.34
CA THR A 96 7.77 20.14 -0.56
C THR A 96 7.55 19.10 0.56
N ALA A 97 8.64 18.58 1.11
CA ALA A 97 8.59 17.69 2.27
C ALA A 97 7.89 18.35 3.46
N SER A 98 8.15 19.64 3.72
CA SER A 98 7.50 20.39 4.81
C SER A 98 5.97 20.38 4.67
N LYS A 99 5.45 20.71 3.49
CA LYS A 99 4.00 20.72 3.24
C LYS A 99 3.35 19.36 3.48
N ILE A 100 4.04 18.28 3.11
CA ILE A 100 3.55 16.92 3.38
C ILE A 100 3.56 16.64 4.87
N TYR A 101 4.63 16.99 5.57
CA TYR A 101 4.77 16.77 7.01
C TYR A 101 3.75 17.56 7.82
N ASP A 102 3.47 18.81 7.43
CA ASP A 102 2.45 19.64 8.06
C ASP A 102 1.05 19.05 7.85
N ALA A 103 0.76 18.58 6.62
CA ALA A 103 -0.52 17.99 6.30
C ALA A 103 -0.74 16.61 6.95
N LEU A 104 0.34 15.88 7.24
CA LEU A 104 0.34 14.57 7.90
C LEU A 104 0.89 14.63 9.33
N SER A 105 0.72 15.76 10.03
CA SER A 105 1.26 16.00 11.37
C SER A 105 0.73 15.04 12.44
N MET A 106 -0.41 14.35 12.19
CA MET A 106 -0.92 13.29 13.04
C MET A 106 0.00 12.05 13.10
N TYR A 107 1.00 11.95 12.20
CA TYR A 107 2.04 10.93 12.21
C TYR A 107 3.37 11.53 12.67
N PRO A 108 3.66 11.59 13.98
CA PRO A 108 4.86 12.25 14.51
C PRO A 108 6.15 11.53 14.14
N TYR A 109 6.08 10.22 13.88
CA TYR A 109 7.22 9.41 13.49
C TYR A 109 7.20 9.15 11.99
N ARG A 110 8.35 9.37 11.33
CA ARG A 110 8.48 9.18 9.89
C ARG A 110 9.89 8.75 9.52
N SER A 111 9.97 7.99 8.44
CA SER A 111 11.23 7.58 7.83
C SER A 111 11.07 7.69 6.33
N VAL A 112 11.98 8.41 5.69
CA VAL A 112 11.97 8.66 4.24
C VAL A 112 13.30 8.26 3.65
N PHE A 113 13.28 7.43 2.62
CA PHE A 113 14.46 7.03 1.87
C PHE A 113 14.31 7.46 0.41
N TYR A 114 15.14 8.41 -0.01
CA TYR A 114 15.19 8.82 -1.39
C TYR A 114 16.15 7.90 -2.17
N GLN A 115 15.66 7.37 -3.28
CA GLN A 115 16.39 6.49 -4.18
C GLN A 115 16.95 7.26 -5.37
N SER A 116 16.22 8.27 -5.82
CA SER A 116 16.61 9.13 -6.94
C SER A 116 16.37 10.60 -6.60
N SER A 117 17.22 11.48 -7.11
CA SER A 117 17.09 12.92 -6.90
C SER A 117 17.55 13.68 -8.13
N THR A 118 16.72 14.61 -8.58
CA THR A 118 17.01 15.56 -9.64
C THR A 118 17.19 16.97 -9.06
N LYS A 119 17.49 17.96 -9.90
CA LYS A 119 17.52 19.36 -9.46
C LYS A 119 16.15 19.90 -9.03
N PHE A 120 15.05 19.25 -9.40
CA PHE A 120 13.69 19.72 -9.13
C PHE A 120 12.99 18.94 -8.03
N GLN A 121 13.24 17.64 -7.91
CA GLN A 121 12.51 16.76 -7.00
C GLN A 121 13.33 15.52 -6.61
N SER A 122 12.94 14.91 -5.51
CA SER A 122 13.50 13.65 -5.01
C SER A 122 12.38 12.60 -4.93
N PHE A 123 12.70 11.36 -5.29
CA PHE A 123 11.79 10.22 -5.30
C PHE A 123 12.27 9.11 -4.38
N GLY A 124 11.34 8.39 -3.79
CA GLY A 124 11.67 7.27 -2.93
C GLY A 124 10.47 6.60 -2.31
N ILE A 125 10.67 6.06 -1.14
CA ILE A 125 9.64 5.43 -0.31
C ILE A 125 9.63 6.08 1.08
N ALA A 126 8.45 6.11 1.69
CA ALA A 126 8.28 6.72 3.00
C ALA A 126 7.38 5.87 3.91
N VAL A 127 7.63 5.95 5.20
CA VAL A 127 6.75 5.43 6.24
C VAL A 127 6.42 6.57 7.20
N PHE A 128 5.12 6.75 7.46
CA PHE A 128 4.59 7.64 8.47
C PHE A 128 3.89 6.80 9.54
N SER A 129 4.08 7.11 10.81
CA SER A 129 3.58 6.28 11.90
C SER A 129 3.13 7.12 13.10
N LYS A 130 2.07 6.69 13.76
CA LYS A 130 1.66 7.16 15.09
C LYS A 130 2.57 6.59 16.19
N TYR A 131 3.33 5.53 15.89
CA TYR A 131 4.21 4.82 16.83
C TYR A 131 5.67 5.06 16.51
N PRO A 132 6.57 4.99 17.52
CA PRO A 132 8.01 5.14 17.33
C PRO A 132 8.57 4.16 16.30
N LEU A 133 9.39 4.71 15.38
CA LEU A 133 10.17 3.96 14.40
C LEU A 133 11.64 3.94 14.84
N SER A 134 12.28 2.79 14.74
CA SER A 134 13.70 2.60 15.01
C SER A 134 14.34 1.62 14.01
N ASN A 135 15.67 1.54 14.01
CA ASN A 135 16.44 0.63 13.16
C ASN A 135 16.03 0.70 11.67
N SER A 136 15.62 1.92 11.22
CA SER A 136 15.18 2.15 9.85
C SER A 136 16.34 2.05 8.88
N ARG A 137 16.22 1.18 7.88
CA ARG A 137 17.24 0.99 6.85
C ARG A 137 16.62 0.71 5.49
N MET A 138 17.35 1.09 4.45
CA MET A 138 17.00 0.80 3.06
C MET A 138 17.65 -0.51 2.60
N VAL A 139 16.88 -1.37 1.96
CA VAL A 139 17.38 -2.50 1.16
C VAL A 139 17.35 -2.06 -0.28
N LYS A 140 18.53 -1.81 -0.85
CA LYS A 140 18.68 -1.39 -2.24
C LYS A 140 18.61 -2.60 -3.16
N TYR A 141 17.94 -2.39 -4.30
CA TYR A 141 17.94 -3.30 -5.44
C TYR A 141 18.85 -2.72 -6.52
N ASP A 142 19.16 -3.50 -7.53
CA ASP A 142 19.82 -3.01 -8.74
C ASP A 142 18.79 -2.25 -9.61
N SER A 143 18.32 -1.13 -9.07
CA SER A 143 17.26 -0.30 -9.66
C SER A 143 17.32 1.10 -9.05
N ASP A 144 17.13 2.12 -9.89
CA ASP A 144 17.11 3.53 -9.48
C ASP A 144 15.78 3.92 -8.75
N TYR A 145 14.74 3.12 -8.88
CA TYR A 145 13.39 3.47 -8.41
C TYR A 145 12.78 2.46 -7.46
N ASN A 146 13.29 1.21 -7.44
CA ASN A 146 12.72 0.13 -6.65
C ASN A 146 13.60 -0.20 -5.45
N GLY A 147 12.97 -0.69 -4.39
CA GLY A 147 13.65 -1.06 -3.16
C GLY A 147 12.69 -1.28 -2.02
N SER A 148 13.23 -1.71 -0.90
CA SER A 148 12.46 -1.93 0.32
C SER A 148 13.04 -1.14 1.48
N SER A 149 12.20 -0.63 2.36
CA SER A 149 12.64 -0.12 3.66
C SER A 149 12.16 -1.03 4.78
N VAL A 150 13.05 -1.24 5.75
CA VAL A 150 12.79 -2.07 6.93
C VAL A 150 12.84 -1.19 8.15
N HIS A 151 11.86 -1.34 9.03
CA HIS A 151 11.70 -0.54 10.25
C HIS A 151 11.34 -1.45 11.41
N GLU A 152 11.76 -1.11 12.59
CA GLU A 152 11.24 -1.63 13.85
C GLU A 152 10.20 -0.63 14.38
N VAL A 153 8.99 -1.09 14.62
CA VAL A 153 7.88 -0.28 15.16
C VAL A 153 7.59 -0.74 16.58
N ASN A 154 7.60 0.18 17.53
CA ASN A 154 7.26 -0.14 18.92
C ASN A 154 5.79 0.22 19.19
N ILE A 155 4.96 -0.80 19.39
CA ILE A 155 3.53 -0.65 19.69
C ILE A 155 3.28 -1.13 21.11
N LYS A 156 3.06 -0.20 22.04
CA LYS A 156 2.77 -0.51 23.45
C LYS A 156 3.79 -1.50 24.06
N GLY A 157 5.07 -1.32 23.76
CA GLY A 157 6.16 -2.18 24.24
C GLY A 157 6.45 -3.43 23.39
N LYS A 158 5.60 -3.75 22.42
CA LYS A 158 5.85 -4.84 21.47
C LYS A 158 6.56 -4.33 20.22
N LYS A 159 7.66 -4.99 19.87
CA LYS A 159 8.43 -4.67 18.67
C LYS A 159 7.93 -5.49 17.48
N LEU A 160 7.59 -4.81 16.41
CA LEU A 160 7.18 -5.40 15.13
C LEU A 160 8.16 -4.97 14.05
N THR A 161 8.47 -5.87 13.12
CA THR A 161 9.20 -5.52 11.90
C THR A 161 8.21 -5.12 10.82
N LEU A 162 8.36 -3.89 10.32
CA LEU A 162 7.60 -3.36 9.19
C LEU A 162 8.50 -3.32 7.97
N ILE A 163 8.01 -3.84 6.86
CA ILE A 163 8.70 -3.77 5.56
C ILE A 163 7.79 -3.06 4.57
N ASN A 164 8.27 -1.95 4.01
CA ASN A 164 7.62 -1.23 2.93
C ASN A 164 8.34 -1.55 1.62
N ASN A 165 7.67 -2.22 0.70
CA ASN A 165 8.23 -2.69 -0.56
C ASN A 165 7.73 -1.85 -1.74
N HIS A 166 8.65 -1.44 -2.61
CA HIS A 166 8.37 -0.96 -3.95
C HIS A 166 9.07 -1.89 -4.94
N LEU A 167 8.33 -2.86 -5.43
CA LEU A 167 8.83 -3.90 -6.33
C LEU A 167 8.85 -3.40 -7.77
N GLU A 168 9.67 -4.04 -8.58
CA GLU A 168 9.78 -3.73 -10.00
C GLU A 168 8.49 -4.09 -10.75
N SER A 169 8.05 -3.20 -11.64
CA SER A 169 6.89 -3.46 -12.49
C SER A 169 7.25 -4.44 -13.60
N PHE A 170 6.36 -5.39 -13.87
CA PHE A 170 6.49 -6.24 -15.05
C PHE A 170 6.33 -5.38 -16.31
N LYS A 171 7.44 -4.97 -16.91
CA LYS A 171 7.42 -4.42 -18.26
C LYS A 171 7.21 -5.58 -19.21
N LEU A 172 5.98 -5.78 -19.65
CA LEU A 172 5.71 -6.60 -20.82
C LEU A 172 6.23 -5.84 -22.04
N ASP A 173 7.45 -6.15 -22.47
CA ASP A 173 7.95 -5.68 -23.75
C ASP A 173 7.04 -6.27 -24.83
N ARG A 174 6.17 -5.43 -25.37
CA ARG A 174 5.47 -5.75 -26.61
C ARG A 174 6.52 -5.74 -27.72
N LYS A 175 7.05 -6.94 -28.04
CA LYS A 175 7.76 -7.15 -29.30
C LYS A 175 6.77 -7.11 -30.46
#